data_013108365cec0c28252a2e7cfa2b5d57
#
_entry.id   013108365cec0c28252a2e7cfa2b5d57
#
_cell.length_a   1.000
_cell.length_b   1.000
_cell.length_c   1.000
_cell.angle_alpha   90.00
_cell.angle_beta   90.00
_cell.angle_gamma   90.00
#
_symmetry.space_group_name_H-M   'P 1'
#
loop_
_entity.id
_entity.type
_entity.pdbx_description
1 polymer ?
#
loop_
_entity_poly.entity_id
_entity_poly.type
_entity_poly.pdbx_seq_one_letter_code
_entity_poly.pdbx_strand_id
1 'polypeptide(L)'
;MVTYDPRGLGRSIRKDGRVDHVPTVQAQDVHAIIEALGVGPVEMFAGSGGAVTALALVAAHPNDVTTLVAHEPPLIPVLPDAEAAERARAGFREAYEAKGRNAGMAAFIAMTSWRGEFTNDYFALPAPDPRSVRDADRGRRLP
;
A
#
# COMPACT_ATOMS: atom_id res chain seq x y z
N MET A 1 -0.59 4.74 21.51
CA MET A 1 -0.54 4.38 20.08
C MET A 1 0.91 4.21 19.68
N VAL A 2 1.24 3.12 18.98
CA VAL A 2 2.58 2.84 18.45
C VAL A 2 2.52 2.85 16.94
N THR A 3 3.49 3.46 16.29
CA THR A 3 3.72 3.42 14.84
C THR A 3 5.17 3.04 14.59
N TYR A 4 5.46 2.45 13.45
CA TYR A 4 6.82 2.04 13.08
C TYR A 4 7.09 2.31 11.61
N ASP A 5 8.37 2.38 11.25
CA ASP A 5 8.80 2.42 9.86
C ASP A 5 9.02 0.98 9.37
N PRO A 6 8.23 0.48 8.39
CA PRO A 6 8.47 -0.85 7.84
C PRO A 6 9.88 -1.00 7.26
N ARG A 7 10.38 -2.24 7.21
CA ARG A 7 11.70 -2.52 6.62
C ARG A 7 11.86 -1.92 5.24
N GLY A 8 12.95 -1.20 5.01
CA GLY A 8 13.23 -0.49 3.76
C GLY A 8 12.57 0.89 3.64
N LEU A 9 11.78 1.32 4.62
CA LEU A 9 11.12 2.63 4.63
C LEU A 9 11.58 3.48 5.81
N GLY A 10 11.47 4.80 5.65
CA GLY A 10 11.79 5.76 6.70
C GLY A 10 13.18 5.53 7.29
N ARG A 11 13.26 5.29 8.60
CA ARG A 11 14.51 5.04 9.33
C ARG A 11 14.94 3.57 9.36
N SER A 12 14.06 2.64 8.94
CA SER A 12 14.34 1.20 8.88
C SER A 12 15.07 0.81 7.58
N ILE A 13 16.26 1.40 7.39
CA ILE A 13 17.06 1.25 6.18
C ILE A 13 17.55 -0.20 6.02
N ARG A 14 17.35 -0.77 4.83
CA ARG A 14 17.91 -2.08 4.47
C ARG A 14 19.32 -1.92 3.90
N LYS A 15 20.25 -2.74 4.40
CA LYS A 15 21.65 -2.75 3.96
C LYS A 15 21.90 -3.73 2.80
N ASP A 16 20.92 -4.59 2.49
CA ASP A 16 21.01 -5.61 1.44
C ASP A 16 20.59 -5.11 0.04
N GLY A 17 20.21 -3.83 -0.08
CA GLY A 17 19.80 -3.20 -1.33
C GLY A 17 18.45 -3.68 -1.89
N ARG A 18 17.76 -4.60 -1.21
CA ARG A 18 16.46 -5.11 -1.66
C ARG A 18 15.36 -4.07 -1.44
N VAL A 19 14.44 -3.97 -2.40
CA VAL A 19 13.30 -3.05 -2.38
C VAL A 19 11.95 -3.78 -2.37
N ASP A 20 11.98 -5.10 -2.32
CA ASP A 20 10.78 -5.93 -2.30
C ASP A 20 10.02 -5.80 -0.98
N HIS A 21 8.70 -5.73 -1.09
CA HIS A 21 7.77 -5.74 0.03
C HIS A 21 7.00 -7.06 0.03
N VAL A 22 7.40 -7.98 0.91
CA VAL A 22 6.78 -9.30 1.06
C VAL A 22 5.89 -9.28 2.30
N PRO A 23 4.56 -9.35 2.16
CA PRO A 23 3.63 -9.20 3.30
C PRO A 23 3.87 -10.18 4.43
N THR A 24 4.20 -11.43 4.12
CA THR A 24 4.49 -12.46 5.14
C THR A 24 5.77 -12.17 5.92
N VAL A 25 6.79 -11.58 5.28
CA VAL A 25 8.03 -11.18 5.98
C VAL A 25 7.76 -9.96 6.85
N GLN A 26 6.99 -8.99 6.36
CA GLN A 26 6.60 -7.82 7.15
C GLN A 26 5.69 -8.19 8.32
N ALA A 27 4.84 -9.20 8.18
CA ALA A 27 4.03 -9.73 9.27
C ALA A 27 4.89 -10.28 10.42
N GLN A 28 6.00 -10.97 10.11
CA GLN A 28 6.95 -11.41 11.15
C GLN A 28 7.61 -10.24 11.87
N ASP A 29 7.90 -9.13 11.16
CA ASP A 29 8.41 -7.92 11.81
C ASP A 29 7.41 -7.33 12.80
N VAL A 30 6.13 -7.28 12.40
CA VAL A 30 5.06 -6.76 13.28
C VAL A 30 4.86 -7.67 14.48
N HIS A 31 4.86 -8.99 14.29
CA HIS A 31 4.85 -9.96 15.38
C HIS A 31 5.98 -9.71 16.39
N ALA A 32 7.21 -9.59 15.92
CA ALA A 32 8.37 -9.32 16.77
C ALA A 32 8.26 -7.96 17.52
N ILE A 33 7.65 -6.95 16.88
CA ILE A 33 7.39 -5.66 17.55
C ILE A 33 6.37 -5.84 18.68
N ILE A 34 5.27 -6.57 18.46
CA ILE A 34 4.24 -6.83 19.48
C ILE A 34 4.86 -7.59 20.66
N GLU A 35 5.66 -8.63 20.38
CA GLU A 35 6.39 -9.35 21.44
C GLU A 35 7.32 -8.46 22.22
N ALA A 36 8.13 -7.63 21.52
CA ALA A 36 9.07 -6.71 22.17
C ALA A 36 8.39 -5.64 23.04
N LEU A 37 7.17 -5.23 22.70
CA LEU A 37 6.37 -4.32 23.52
C LEU A 37 5.86 -4.97 24.81
N GLY A 38 5.67 -6.29 24.83
CA GLY A 38 5.22 -7.04 25.99
C GLY A 38 3.83 -6.67 26.53
N VAL A 39 2.97 -6.13 25.63
CA VAL A 39 1.63 -5.64 26.01
C VAL A 39 0.52 -6.67 25.78
N GLY A 40 0.87 -7.87 25.27
CA GLY A 40 -0.10 -8.89 24.84
C GLY A 40 -0.78 -8.51 23.54
N PRO A 41 -1.94 -9.13 23.23
CA PRO A 41 -2.67 -8.84 22.00
C PRO A 41 -3.06 -7.38 21.86
N VAL A 42 -2.99 -6.84 20.65
CA VAL A 42 -3.21 -5.42 20.35
C VAL A 42 -4.47 -5.18 19.52
N GLU A 43 -5.03 -3.99 19.62
CA GLU A 43 -5.95 -3.46 18.62
C GLU A 43 -5.15 -2.78 17.51
N MET A 44 -5.48 -3.06 16.25
CA MET A 44 -4.70 -2.61 15.10
C MET A 44 -5.57 -1.88 14.07
N PHE A 45 -5.10 -0.71 13.63
CA PHE A 45 -5.58 -0.06 12.42
C PHE A 45 -4.48 -0.13 11.36
N ALA A 46 -4.82 -0.60 10.17
CA ALA A 46 -3.89 -0.71 9.06
C ALA A 46 -4.55 -0.28 7.75
N GLY A 47 -3.85 0.50 6.92
CA GLY A 47 -4.35 0.99 5.65
C GLY A 47 -3.52 0.53 4.46
N SER A 48 -4.17 0.33 3.30
CA SER A 48 -3.54 0.02 2.01
C SER A 48 -2.58 -1.19 2.10
N GLY A 49 -1.34 -1.08 1.67
CA GLY A 49 -0.32 -2.13 1.77
C GLY A 49 -0.06 -2.60 3.22
N GLY A 50 -0.20 -1.71 4.20
CA GLY A 50 -0.14 -2.07 5.62
C GLY A 50 -1.30 -2.99 6.04
N ALA A 51 -2.48 -2.82 5.46
CA ALA A 51 -3.61 -3.71 5.70
C ALA A 51 -3.35 -5.13 5.17
N VAL A 52 -2.67 -5.27 4.03
CA VAL A 52 -2.25 -6.59 3.52
C VAL A 52 -1.26 -7.26 4.48
N THR A 53 -0.31 -6.49 5.04
CA THR A 53 0.63 -6.98 6.07
C THR A 53 -0.11 -7.42 7.33
N ALA A 54 -1.09 -6.62 7.80
CA ALA A 54 -1.88 -6.94 8.99
C ALA A 54 -2.75 -8.18 8.80
N LEU A 55 -3.33 -8.38 7.62
CA LEU A 55 -4.05 -9.61 7.28
C LEU A 55 -3.11 -10.83 7.27
N ALA A 56 -1.90 -10.69 6.74
CA ALA A 56 -0.89 -11.75 6.79
C ALA A 56 -0.46 -12.05 8.24
N LEU A 57 -0.37 -11.01 9.10
CA LEU A 57 -0.09 -11.19 10.53
C LEU A 57 -1.20 -12.01 11.21
N VAL A 58 -2.45 -11.61 11.06
CA VAL A 58 -3.58 -12.33 11.69
C VAL A 58 -3.66 -13.79 11.21
N ALA A 59 -3.35 -14.04 9.93
CA ALA A 59 -3.32 -15.40 9.39
C ALA A 59 -2.19 -16.25 10.00
N ALA A 60 -1.03 -15.66 10.28
CA ALA A 60 0.13 -16.38 10.83
C ALA A 60 0.16 -16.40 12.36
N HIS A 61 -0.32 -15.35 13.02
CA HIS A 61 -0.27 -15.10 14.46
C HIS A 61 -1.63 -14.60 14.96
N PRO A 62 -2.68 -15.44 14.95
CA PRO A 62 -4.06 -15.02 15.27
C PRO A 62 -4.24 -14.49 16.69
N ASN A 63 -3.32 -14.81 17.59
CA ASN A 63 -3.38 -14.39 18.99
C ASN A 63 -2.71 -13.02 19.25
N ASP A 64 -2.08 -12.41 18.24
CA ASP A 64 -1.41 -11.12 18.39
C ASP A 64 -2.37 -9.95 18.33
N VAL A 65 -3.55 -10.13 17.72
CA VAL A 65 -4.47 -9.05 17.43
C VAL A 65 -5.87 -9.39 17.95
N THR A 66 -6.42 -8.55 18.80
CA THR A 66 -7.80 -8.67 19.28
C THR A 66 -8.81 -8.09 18.31
N THR A 67 -8.46 -6.99 17.66
CA THR A 67 -9.30 -6.29 16.69
C THR A 67 -8.43 -5.71 15.58
N LEU A 68 -8.78 -6.01 14.33
CA LEU A 68 -8.13 -5.42 13.15
C LEU A 68 -9.13 -4.58 12.36
N VAL A 69 -8.81 -3.31 12.14
CA VAL A 69 -9.44 -2.49 11.12
C VAL A 69 -8.50 -2.44 9.92
N ALA A 70 -8.81 -3.20 8.87
CA ALA A 70 -8.07 -3.22 7.61
C ALA A 70 -8.76 -2.28 6.61
N HIS A 71 -8.18 -1.09 6.40
CA HIS A 71 -8.73 -0.08 5.50
C HIS A 71 -8.14 -0.22 4.10
N GLU A 72 -9.00 -0.47 3.11
CA GLU A 72 -8.66 -0.54 1.67
C GLU A 72 -7.44 -1.43 1.32
N PRO A 73 -7.37 -2.70 1.79
CA PRO A 73 -6.30 -3.59 1.38
C PRO A 73 -6.38 -3.87 -0.13
N PRO A 74 -5.28 -3.71 -0.90
CA PRO A 74 -5.29 -3.98 -2.34
C PRO A 74 -5.22 -5.49 -2.63
N LEU A 75 -6.30 -6.20 -2.34
CA LEU A 75 -6.43 -7.65 -2.55
C LEU A 75 -6.95 -7.95 -3.98
N ILE A 76 -6.22 -7.52 -4.99
CA ILE A 76 -6.59 -7.65 -6.40
C ILE A 76 -7.08 -9.06 -6.78
N PRO A 77 -6.45 -10.16 -6.37
CA PRO A 77 -6.88 -11.50 -6.79
C PRO A 77 -8.30 -11.91 -6.36
N VAL A 78 -8.91 -11.23 -5.40
CA VAL A 78 -10.27 -11.53 -4.92
C VAL A 78 -11.32 -10.55 -5.45
N LEU A 79 -10.93 -9.61 -6.30
CA LEU A 79 -11.87 -8.67 -6.94
C LEU A 79 -12.65 -9.35 -8.07
N PRO A 80 -13.90 -8.94 -8.33
CA PRO A 80 -14.69 -9.45 -9.47
C PRO A 80 -13.99 -9.19 -10.80
N ASP A 81 -13.30 -8.06 -10.92
CA ASP A 81 -12.56 -7.58 -12.08
C ASP A 81 -11.03 -7.74 -11.94
N ALA A 82 -10.57 -8.79 -11.24
CA ALA A 82 -9.16 -8.99 -10.87
C ALA A 82 -8.17 -8.81 -12.04
N GLU A 83 -8.50 -9.33 -13.23
CA GLU A 83 -7.66 -9.19 -14.42
C GLU A 83 -7.54 -7.73 -14.89
N ALA A 84 -8.64 -6.99 -14.89
CA ALA A 84 -8.65 -5.59 -15.27
C ALA A 84 -7.94 -4.72 -14.21
N ALA A 85 -8.14 -5.01 -12.93
CA ALA A 85 -7.45 -4.35 -11.83
C ALA A 85 -5.94 -4.59 -11.88
N GLU A 86 -5.48 -5.81 -12.21
CA GLU A 86 -4.06 -6.11 -12.39
C GLU A 86 -3.48 -5.35 -13.59
N ARG A 87 -4.22 -5.24 -14.70
CA ARG A 87 -3.83 -4.42 -15.85
C ARG A 87 -3.70 -2.94 -15.48
N ALA A 88 -4.61 -2.40 -14.67
CA ALA A 88 -4.52 -1.03 -14.17
C ALA A 88 -3.28 -0.85 -13.26
N ARG A 89 -2.99 -1.82 -12.40
CA ARG A 89 -1.79 -1.86 -11.55
C ARG A 89 -0.50 -1.91 -12.39
N ALA A 90 -0.47 -2.69 -13.46
CA ALA A 90 0.67 -2.73 -14.37
C ALA A 90 0.89 -1.36 -15.04
N GLY A 91 -0.18 -0.69 -15.47
CA GLY A 91 -0.11 0.61 -16.13
C GLY A 91 0.53 1.70 -15.26
N PHE A 92 0.26 1.76 -13.94
CA PHE A 92 0.95 2.74 -13.12
C PHE A 92 2.45 2.40 -12.92
N ARG A 93 2.81 1.12 -12.87
CA ARG A 93 4.20 0.67 -12.79
C ARG A 93 4.97 1.04 -14.06
N GLU A 94 4.39 0.79 -15.22
CA GLU A 94 4.96 1.18 -16.52
C GLU A 94 5.15 2.71 -16.61
N ALA A 95 4.16 3.48 -16.15
CA ALA A 95 4.29 4.93 -16.10
C ALA A 95 5.45 5.39 -15.20
N TYR A 96 5.64 4.72 -14.06
CA TYR A 96 6.75 5.00 -13.16
C TYR A 96 8.10 4.67 -13.80
N GLU A 97 8.23 3.50 -14.42
CA GLU A 97 9.48 3.03 -15.03
C GLU A 97 9.86 3.86 -16.27
N ALA A 98 8.87 4.19 -17.12
CA ALA A 98 9.12 4.93 -18.36
C ALA A 98 9.28 6.43 -18.18
N LYS A 99 8.57 7.05 -17.22
CA LYS A 99 8.46 8.52 -17.08
C LYS A 99 8.78 9.03 -15.68
N GLY A 100 9.19 8.15 -14.78
CA GLY A 100 9.62 8.47 -13.43
C GLY A 100 8.49 8.68 -12.43
N ARG A 101 8.88 9.05 -11.19
CA ARG A 101 8.03 9.07 -9.99
C ARG A 101 6.73 9.87 -10.18
N ASN A 102 6.79 11.06 -10.77
CA ASN A 102 5.59 11.91 -10.85
C ASN A 102 4.53 11.31 -11.78
N ALA A 103 4.95 10.69 -12.90
CA ALA A 103 4.03 10.00 -13.80
C ALA A 103 3.42 8.76 -13.15
N GLY A 104 4.23 7.95 -12.47
CA GLY A 104 3.76 6.81 -11.71
C GLY A 104 2.76 7.21 -10.62
N MET A 105 3.05 8.27 -9.84
CA MET A 105 2.13 8.75 -8.81
C MET A 105 0.82 9.30 -9.39
N ALA A 106 0.86 10.03 -10.52
CA ALA A 106 -0.35 10.51 -11.18
C ALA A 106 -1.23 9.33 -11.65
N ALA A 107 -0.62 8.31 -12.25
CA ALA A 107 -1.30 7.08 -12.66
C ALA A 107 -1.85 6.30 -11.45
N PHE A 108 -1.10 6.20 -10.36
CA PHE A 108 -1.54 5.58 -9.12
C PHE A 108 -2.76 6.30 -8.52
N ILE A 109 -2.72 7.63 -8.43
CA ILE A 109 -3.85 8.43 -7.93
C ILE A 109 -5.09 8.24 -8.82
N ALA A 110 -4.93 8.27 -10.15
CA ALA A 110 -6.04 8.04 -11.07
C ALA A 110 -6.65 6.65 -10.87
N MET A 111 -5.83 5.61 -10.75
CA MET A 111 -6.25 4.24 -10.50
C MET A 111 -7.02 4.11 -9.17
N THR A 112 -6.48 4.64 -8.09
CA THR A 112 -7.10 4.53 -6.75
C THR A 112 -8.30 5.45 -6.55
N SER A 113 -8.47 6.45 -7.39
CA SER A 113 -9.65 7.34 -7.40
C SER A 113 -10.79 6.83 -8.26
N TRP A 114 -10.55 5.81 -9.09
CA TRP A 114 -11.60 5.20 -9.90
C TRP A 114 -12.66 4.55 -9.02
N ARG A 115 -13.92 4.65 -9.43
CA ARG A 115 -15.06 4.11 -8.68
C ARG A 115 -15.68 2.94 -9.45
N GLY A 116 -15.86 1.82 -8.76
CA GLY A 116 -16.38 0.58 -9.33
C GLY A 116 -15.32 -0.26 -10.04
N GLU A 117 -15.76 -1.21 -10.85
CA GLU A 117 -14.89 -2.12 -11.58
C GLU A 117 -14.12 -1.40 -12.70
N PHE A 118 -12.92 -1.87 -13.01
CA PHE A 118 -12.11 -1.37 -14.12
C PHE A 118 -12.70 -1.85 -15.46
N THR A 119 -13.32 -0.92 -16.19
CA THR A 119 -13.93 -1.17 -17.49
C THR A 119 -13.09 -0.54 -18.61
N ASN A 120 -13.53 -0.72 -19.85
CA ASN A 120 -12.91 -0.08 -21.01
C ASN A 120 -12.91 1.46 -20.89
N ASP A 121 -13.86 2.05 -20.17
CA ASP A 121 -13.91 3.50 -19.95
C ASP A 121 -12.70 3.99 -19.17
N TYR A 122 -12.24 3.24 -18.15
CA TYR A 122 -11.01 3.56 -17.46
C TYR A 122 -9.79 3.55 -18.38
N PHE A 123 -9.68 2.52 -19.23
CA PHE A 123 -8.52 2.37 -20.13
C PHE A 123 -8.55 3.31 -21.33
N ALA A 124 -9.70 3.91 -21.64
CA ALA A 124 -9.82 4.94 -22.66
C ALA A 124 -9.47 6.35 -22.17
N LEU A 125 -9.28 6.53 -20.84
CA LEU A 125 -8.89 7.83 -20.31
C LEU A 125 -7.50 8.25 -20.80
N PRO A 126 -7.29 9.56 -21.03
CA PRO A 126 -5.95 10.08 -21.32
C PRO A 126 -5.01 9.84 -20.15
N ALA A 127 -3.71 9.69 -20.44
CA ALA A 127 -2.69 9.54 -19.39
C ALA A 127 -2.76 10.73 -18.41
N PRO A 128 -2.76 10.47 -17.10
CA PRO A 128 -2.86 11.52 -16.08
C PRO A 128 -1.66 12.50 -16.16
N ASP A 129 -1.93 13.79 -15.92
CA ASP A 129 -0.88 14.82 -15.93
C ASP A 129 0.04 14.66 -14.72
N PRO A 130 1.34 14.41 -14.91
CA PRO A 130 2.31 14.31 -13.81
C PRO A 130 2.43 15.58 -12.95
N ARG A 131 1.98 16.74 -13.46
CA ARG A 131 1.99 18.02 -12.73
C ARG A 131 0.93 18.06 -11.62
N SER A 132 -0.15 17.32 -11.77
CA SER A 132 -1.23 17.25 -10.76
C SER A 132 -0.72 16.81 -9.38
N VAL A 133 0.33 15.99 -9.32
CA VAL A 133 0.96 15.53 -8.07
C VAL A 133 1.68 16.67 -7.33
N ARG A 134 2.29 17.61 -8.05
CA ARG A 134 3.02 18.73 -7.45
C ARG A 134 2.10 19.76 -6.80
N ASP A 135 0.90 19.92 -7.31
CA ASP A 135 -0.05 20.90 -6.77
C ASP A 135 -0.71 20.39 -5.51
N ALA A 136 -0.93 19.08 -5.39
CA ALA A 136 -1.40 18.44 -4.17
C ALA A 136 -0.40 18.57 -2.99
N ASP A 137 0.90 18.57 -3.28
CA ASP A 137 1.96 18.70 -2.26
C ASP A 137 2.13 20.16 -1.78
N ARG A 138 1.88 21.14 -2.66
CA ARG A 138 1.92 22.58 -2.31
C ARG A 138 0.76 23.02 -1.41
N GLY A 139 -0.41 22.38 -1.53
CA GLY A 139 -1.58 22.68 -0.71
C GLY A 139 -1.48 22.16 0.73
N ARG A 140 -0.49 21.33 1.07
CA ARG A 140 -0.26 20.74 2.39
C ARG A 140 0.75 21.47 3.28
N ARG A 141 1.24 22.63 2.87
CA ARG A 141 1.99 23.46 3.81
C ARG A 141 1.00 24.09 4.79
N LEU A 142 0.80 23.37 5.92
CA LEU A 142 0.16 23.94 7.09
C LEU A 142 1.03 25.11 7.60
N PRO A 143 0.39 26.18 8.08
CA PRO A 143 1.10 27.34 8.65
C PRO A 143 1.91 26.97 9.88
#